data_e4f1148985a4e80faa3efb254d010d1c
#
_entry.id   e4f1148985a4e80faa3efb254d010d1c
#
_cell.length_a   1.000
_cell.length_b   1.000
_cell.length_c   1.000
_cell.angle_alpha   90.00
_cell.angle_beta   90.00
_cell.angle_gamma   90.00
#
_symmetry.space_group_name_H-M   'P 1'
#
loop_
_entity.id
_entity.type
_entity.pdbx_description
1 polymer ?
#
loop_
_entity_poly.entity_id
_entity_poly.type
_entity_poly.pdbx_seq_one_letter_code
_entity_poly.pdbx_strand_id
1 'polypeptide(L)'
;KKYIDFFDYVDYQDVPRILNDSAICLVLTNISDKDGPRGVLTTKFFEYLGVERPVLCVRSDEDILEDTIRKLNIGIAARTVNDAENFIKEKWYEWKDKGYTTANVIKNYKYQFSREYQANQFVEILNQVSNL
;
A
#
# COMPACT_ATOMS: atom_id res chain seq x y z
N LYS A 1 -24.04 -10.31 0.63
CA LYS A 1 -24.07 -10.15 -0.86
C LYS A 1 -24.52 -8.76 -1.33
N LYS A 2 -25.29 -8.01 -0.57
CA LYS A 2 -25.81 -6.69 -0.96
C LYS A 2 -24.73 -5.57 -1.02
N TYR A 3 -23.54 -5.82 -0.47
CA TYR A 3 -22.47 -4.83 -0.31
C TYR A 3 -21.16 -5.24 -0.96
N ILE A 4 -21.17 -6.31 -1.76
CA ILE A 4 -19.97 -6.81 -2.44
C ILE A 4 -20.35 -7.02 -3.92
N ASP A 5 -19.67 -6.31 -4.78
CA ASP A 5 -19.71 -6.49 -6.22
C ASP A 5 -18.44 -7.22 -6.66
N PHE A 6 -18.61 -8.22 -7.51
CA PHE A 6 -17.51 -8.97 -8.10
C PHE A 6 -17.42 -8.59 -9.57
N PHE A 7 -16.23 -8.22 -9.97
CA PHE A 7 -15.91 -7.93 -11.37
C PHE A 7 -15.01 -9.03 -11.92
N ASP A 8 -15.19 -9.34 -13.19
CA ASP A 8 -14.29 -10.22 -13.94
C ASP A 8 -12.92 -9.55 -14.13
N TYR A 9 -12.05 -10.22 -14.87
CA TYR A 9 -10.73 -9.71 -15.19
C TYR A 9 -10.81 -8.32 -15.83
N VAL A 10 -9.98 -7.43 -15.31
CA VAL A 10 -9.84 -6.05 -15.78
C VAL A 10 -8.51 -5.90 -16.50
N ASP A 11 -8.50 -5.20 -17.65
CA ASP A 11 -7.24 -4.88 -18.33
C ASP A 11 -6.31 -4.10 -17.40
N TYR A 12 -5.02 -4.46 -17.42
CA TYR A 12 -4.03 -3.83 -16.54
C TYR A 12 -3.92 -2.30 -16.75
N GLN A 13 -4.24 -1.81 -17.95
CA GLN A 13 -4.25 -0.37 -18.25
C GLN A 13 -5.37 0.37 -17.52
N ASP A 14 -6.46 -0.29 -17.16
CA ASP A 14 -7.57 0.29 -16.40
C ASP A 14 -7.36 0.24 -14.89
N VAL A 15 -6.45 -0.61 -14.39
CA VAL A 15 -6.21 -0.77 -12.95
C VAL A 15 -5.89 0.55 -12.24
N PRO A 16 -5.00 1.43 -12.74
CA PRO A 16 -4.71 2.69 -12.07
C PRO A 16 -5.94 3.59 -11.92
N ARG A 17 -6.83 3.63 -12.92
CA ARG A 17 -8.07 4.39 -12.87
C ARG A 17 -9.01 3.85 -11.80
N ILE A 18 -9.22 2.53 -11.77
CA ILE A 18 -10.10 1.88 -10.79
C ILE A 18 -9.57 2.10 -9.36
N LEU A 19 -8.26 1.96 -9.16
CA LEU A 19 -7.64 2.23 -7.87
C LEU A 19 -7.77 3.69 -7.47
N ASN A 20 -7.61 4.62 -8.42
CA ASN A 20 -7.77 6.04 -8.16
C ASN A 20 -9.20 6.42 -7.78
N ASP A 21 -10.20 5.72 -8.27
CA ASP A 21 -11.61 5.92 -7.93
C ASP A 21 -12.00 5.25 -6.59
N SER A 22 -11.12 4.43 -6.02
CA SER A 22 -11.37 3.76 -4.75
C SER A 22 -11.14 4.68 -3.55
N ALA A 23 -11.99 4.59 -2.55
CA ALA A 23 -11.83 5.35 -1.31
C ALA A 23 -10.75 4.74 -0.39
N ILE A 24 -10.62 3.42 -0.37
CA ILE A 24 -9.62 2.68 0.40
C ILE A 24 -9.17 1.49 -0.44
N CYS A 25 -7.87 1.24 -0.50
CA CYS A 25 -7.30 0.03 -1.09
C CYS A 25 -7.00 -1.00 0.00
N LEU A 26 -7.40 -2.25 -0.23
CA LEU A 26 -7.26 -3.32 0.75
C LEU A 26 -6.09 -4.25 0.42
N VAL A 27 -5.19 -4.44 1.38
CA VAL A 27 -4.16 -5.47 1.35
C VAL A 27 -4.52 -6.56 2.36
N LEU A 28 -4.62 -7.79 1.89
CA LEU A 28 -4.79 -8.97 2.75
C LEU A 28 -3.44 -9.65 2.88
N THR A 29 -3.00 -9.87 4.11
CA THR A 29 -1.78 -10.63 4.40
C THR A 29 -2.13 -12.06 4.73
N ASN A 30 -1.27 -12.97 4.32
CA ASN A 30 -1.37 -14.36 4.72
C ASN A 30 -0.40 -14.58 5.88
N ILE A 31 -0.86 -14.37 7.10
CA ILE A 31 -0.06 -14.67 8.28
C ILE A 31 -0.21 -16.16 8.56
N SER A 32 0.81 -16.91 8.21
CA SER A 32 0.90 -18.28 8.68
C SER A 32 1.39 -18.25 10.13
N ASP A 33 0.69 -18.91 11.03
CA ASP A 33 1.07 -19.03 12.45
C ASP A 33 2.36 -19.84 12.65
N LYS A 34 2.96 -20.36 11.59
CA LYS A 34 4.16 -21.22 11.61
C LYS A 34 5.14 -20.79 10.53
N ASP A 35 6.27 -20.23 10.93
CA ASP A 35 7.52 -20.11 10.19
C ASP A 35 7.48 -19.71 8.70
N GLY A 36 6.41 -19.08 8.25
CA GLY A 36 6.32 -18.51 6.91
C GLY A 36 7.04 -17.16 6.82
N PRO A 37 7.44 -16.75 5.61
CA PRO A 37 8.05 -15.44 5.43
C PRO A 37 7.05 -14.35 5.85
N ARG A 38 7.46 -13.54 6.82
CA ARG A 38 6.73 -12.32 7.22
C ARG A 38 7.15 -11.17 6.28
N GLY A 39 6.26 -10.21 6.10
CA GLY A 39 6.66 -8.96 5.49
C GLY A 39 6.87 -8.99 3.98
N VAL A 40 5.92 -9.50 3.22
CA VAL A 40 5.99 -9.47 1.75
C VAL A 40 5.39 -8.16 1.22
N LEU A 41 6.23 -7.32 0.62
CA LEU A 41 5.77 -6.19 -0.18
C LEU A 41 5.31 -6.70 -1.55
N THR A 42 4.00 -6.77 -1.75
CA THR A 42 3.41 -7.27 -3.00
C THR A 42 3.33 -6.18 -4.07
N THR A 43 3.23 -6.58 -5.34
CA THR A 43 2.97 -5.65 -6.45
C THR A 43 1.74 -4.77 -6.20
N LYS A 44 0.67 -5.33 -5.65
CA LYS A 44 -0.55 -4.59 -5.30
C LYS A 44 -0.28 -3.41 -4.37
N PHE A 45 0.58 -3.59 -3.36
CA PHE A 45 0.95 -2.51 -2.47
C PHE A 45 1.62 -1.34 -3.23
N PHE A 46 2.51 -1.64 -4.17
CA PHE A 46 3.18 -0.61 -4.98
C PHE A 46 2.22 0.09 -5.96
N GLU A 47 1.22 -0.62 -6.47
CA GLU A 47 0.14 -0.01 -7.27
C GLU A 47 -0.66 0.98 -6.42
N TYR A 48 -1.04 0.61 -5.19
CA TYR A 48 -1.74 1.48 -4.25
C TYR A 48 -0.89 2.70 -3.86
N LEU A 49 0.40 2.49 -3.64
CA LEU A 49 1.36 3.57 -3.42
C LEU A 49 1.47 4.50 -4.64
N GLY A 50 1.39 3.95 -5.85
CA GLY A 50 1.42 4.70 -7.10
C GLY A 50 0.29 5.72 -7.17
N VAL A 51 -0.93 5.31 -6.87
CA VAL A 51 -2.14 6.15 -6.90
C VAL A 51 -2.37 6.94 -5.60
N GLU A 52 -1.56 6.71 -4.56
CA GLU A 52 -1.63 7.41 -3.27
C GLU A 52 -3.01 7.33 -2.59
N ARG A 53 -3.69 6.20 -2.72
CA ARG A 53 -4.94 5.96 -2.02
C ARG A 53 -4.69 5.39 -0.62
N PRO A 54 -5.54 5.72 0.36
CA PRO A 54 -5.45 5.15 1.69
C PRO A 54 -5.42 3.63 1.66
N VAL A 55 -4.44 3.03 2.34
CA VAL A 55 -4.26 1.58 2.39
C VAL A 55 -4.73 1.04 3.74
N LEU A 56 -5.59 0.04 3.71
CA LEU A 56 -5.92 -0.78 4.86
C LEU A 56 -5.30 -2.15 4.68
N CYS A 57 -4.32 -2.48 5.49
CA CYS A 57 -3.76 -3.83 5.55
C CYS A 57 -4.47 -4.64 6.63
N VAL A 58 -5.04 -5.80 6.25
CA VAL A 58 -5.72 -6.72 7.16
C VAL A 58 -5.18 -8.14 6.92
N ARG A 59 -4.71 -8.78 7.91
CA ARG A 59 -4.23 -8.36 9.23
C ARG A 59 -2.82 -7.80 9.10
N SER A 60 -2.33 -6.98 10.05
CA SER A 60 -0.92 -6.55 10.07
C SER A 60 0.02 -7.78 10.09
N ASP A 61 1.12 -7.67 9.33
CA ASP A 61 2.22 -8.64 9.39
C ASP A 61 3.14 -8.43 10.60
N GLU A 62 2.95 -7.29 11.31
CA GLU A 62 3.80 -6.85 12.42
C GLU A 62 5.29 -6.78 12.04
N ASP A 63 5.58 -6.51 10.79
CA ASP A 63 6.92 -6.54 10.20
C ASP A 63 7.05 -5.49 9.06
N ILE A 64 7.72 -5.82 7.97
CA ILE A 64 8.12 -4.93 6.87
C ILE A 64 6.93 -4.17 6.26
N LEU A 65 5.79 -4.81 6.05
CA LEU A 65 4.64 -4.15 5.43
C LEU A 65 4.03 -3.11 6.37
N GLU A 66 3.82 -3.45 7.64
CA GLU A 66 3.36 -2.49 8.65
C GLU A 66 4.30 -1.31 8.78
N ASP A 67 5.60 -1.57 8.87
CA ASP A 67 6.64 -0.54 8.97
C ASP A 67 6.65 0.36 7.74
N THR A 68 6.50 -0.22 6.55
CA THR A 68 6.48 0.52 5.29
C THR A 68 5.23 1.39 5.18
N ILE A 69 4.04 0.86 5.51
CA ILE A 69 2.78 1.62 5.54
C ILE A 69 2.91 2.81 6.49
N ARG A 70 3.45 2.59 7.68
CA ARG A 70 3.66 3.63 8.70
C ARG A 70 4.66 4.70 8.23
N LYS A 71 5.83 4.31 7.72
CA LYS A 71 6.86 5.24 7.23
C LYS A 71 6.39 6.06 6.04
N LEU A 72 5.58 5.47 5.17
CA LEU A 72 4.97 6.16 4.04
C LEU A 72 3.81 7.07 4.45
N ASN A 73 3.22 6.85 5.62
CA ASN A 73 1.96 7.48 6.05
C ASN A 73 0.84 7.30 5.02
N ILE A 74 0.75 6.10 4.42
CA ILE A 74 -0.22 5.81 3.36
C ILE A 74 -1.52 5.20 3.88
N GLY A 75 -1.55 4.77 5.14
CA GLY A 75 -2.70 4.11 5.74
C GLY A 75 -2.35 3.42 7.04
N ILE A 76 -3.02 2.31 7.33
CA ILE A 76 -2.74 1.49 8.52
C ILE A 76 -2.58 0.01 8.19
N ALA A 77 -1.81 -0.67 9.03
CA ALA A 77 -1.83 -2.12 9.15
C ALA A 77 -2.59 -2.47 10.43
N ALA A 78 -3.81 -2.94 10.29
CA ALA A 78 -4.70 -3.21 11.40
C ALA A 78 -4.28 -4.49 12.13
N ARG A 79 -4.03 -4.39 13.43
CA ARG A 79 -3.73 -5.53 14.29
C ARG A 79 -5.01 -6.10 14.89
N THR A 80 -6.03 -5.27 15.07
CA THR A 80 -7.32 -5.61 15.63
C THR A 80 -8.46 -5.21 14.70
N VAL A 81 -9.63 -5.80 14.92
CA VAL A 81 -10.86 -5.39 14.22
C VAL A 81 -11.19 -3.93 14.49
N ASN A 82 -10.95 -3.47 15.72
CA ASN A 82 -11.22 -2.08 16.11
C ASN A 82 -10.33 -1.09 15.38
N ASP A 83 -9.06 -1.42 15.09
CA ASP A 83 -8.17 -0.57 14.27
C ASP A 83 -8.74 -0.39 12.86
N ALA A 84 -9.14 -1.51 12.24
CA ALA A 84 -9.73 -1.48 10.90
C ALA A 84 -11.04 -0.68 10.88
N GLU A 85 -11.90 -0.90 11.87
CA GLU A 85 -13.20 -0.20 12.00
C GLU A 85 -13.00 1.32 12.15
N ASN A 86 -12.10 1.74 13.03
CA ASN A 86 -11.81 3.16 13.25
C ASN A 86 -11.26 3.82 11.97
N PHE A 87 -10.34 3.17 11.28
CA PHE A 87 -9.80 3.68 10.01
C PHE A 87 -10.88 3.80 8.92
N ILE A 88 -11.72 2.77 8.78
CA ILE A 88 -12.83 2.82 7.81
C ILE A 88 -13.79 3.95 8.14
N LYS A 89 -14.13 4.16 9.42
CA LYS A 89 -15.00 5.25 9.86
C LYS A 89 -14.38 6.62 9.56
N GLU A 90 -13.09 6.80 9.84
CA GLU A 90 -12.37 8.03 9.53
C GLU A 90 -12.47 8.35 8.04
N LYS A 91 -12.12 7.38 7.18
CA LYS A 91 -12.15 7.55 5.72
C LYS A 91 -13.58 7.70 5.17
N TRP A 92 -14.56 7.07 5.80
CA TRP A 92 -15.97 7.27 5.48
C TRP A 92 -16.43 8.71 5.75
N TYR A 93 -16.08 9.29 6.88
CA TYR A 93 -16.40 10.68 7.17
C TYR A 93 -15.68 11.65 6.24
N GLU A 94 -14.41 11.41 5.94
CA GLU A 94 -13.66 12.18 4.96
C GLU A 94 -14.32 12.14 3.58
N TRP A 95 -14.72 10.96 3.13
CA TRP A 95 -15.42 10.80 1.86
C TRP A 95 -16.79 11.50 1.85
N LYS A 96 -17.54 11.42 2.92
CA LYS A 96 -18.85 12.11 3.03
C LYS A 96 -18.72 13.63 2.96
N ASP A 97 -17.65 14.17 3.51
CA ASP A 97 -17.39 15.60 3.55
C ASP A 97 -16.85 16.13 2.21
N LYS A 98 -15.92 15.41 1.60
CA LYS A 98 -15.14 15.88 0.44
C LYS A 98 -15.52 15.20 -0.88
N GLY A 99 -16.20 14.06 -0.86
CA GLY A 99 -16.45 13.21 -2.02
C GLY A 99 -15.27 12.31 -2.41
N TYR A 100 -14.16 12.38 -1.70
CA TYR A 100 -12.95 11.56 -1.92
C TYR A 100 -12.19 11.38 -0.61
N THR A 101 -11.22 10.46 -0.62
CA THR A 101 -10.30 10.26 0.49
C THR A 101 -8.87 10.54 0.05
N THR A 102 -8.00 10.85 1.01
CA THR A 102 -6.59 11.11 0.75
C THR A 102 -5.69 10.31 1.68
N ALA A 103 -4.50 9.97 1.17
CA ALA A 103 -3.37 9.55 1.99
C ALA A 103 -2.34 10.67 2.01
N ASN A 104 -1.82 11.00 3.20
CA ASN A 104 -0.79 12.03 3.36
C ASN A 104 0.61 11.43 3.17
N VAL A 105 0.87 10.91 1.96
CA VAL A 105 2.08 10.15 1.65
C VAL A 105 3.33 11.01 1.77
N ILE A 106 4.33 10.50 2.50
CA ILE A 106 5.64 11.14 2.64
C ILE A 106 6.44 10.94 1.34
N LYS A 107 6.49 11.98 0.52
CA LYS A 107 7.05 11.95 -0.85
C LYS A 107 8.49 11.47 -0.91
N ASN A 108 9.36 11.97 -0.02
CA ASN A 108 10.77 11.57 0.01
C ASN A 108 10.94 10.07 0.30
N TYR A 109 10.07 9.50 1.13
CA TYR A 109 10.09 8.07 1.40
C TYR A 109 9.50 7.27 0.23
N LYS A 110 8.42 7.77 -0.39
CA LYS A 110 7.85 7.18 -1.61
C LYS A 110 8.88 7.10 -2.74
N TYR A 111 9.69 8.15 -2.93
CA TYR A 111 10.71 8.22 -3.99
C TYR A 111 11.68 7.03 -3.94
N GLN A 112 12.00 6.51 -2.75
CA GLN A 112 12.90 5.36 -2.60
C GLN A 112 12.38 4.07 -3.29
N PHE A 113 11.08 4.00 -3.58
CA PHE A 113 10.47 2.90 -4.31
C PHE A 113 10.36 3.17 -5.82
N SER A 114 10.83 4.31 -6.30
CA SER A 114 10.84 4.61 -7.73
C SER A 114 11.90 3.81 -8.47
N ARG A 115 11.63 3.52 -9.74
CA ARG A 115 12.61 2.85 -10.61
C ARG A 115 13.88 3.68 -10.79
N GLU A 116 13.73 5.00 -10.84
CA GLU A 116 14.85 5.93 -10.91
C GLU A 116 15.79 5.83 -9.71
N TYR A 117 15.21 5.87 -8.49
CA TYR A 117 16.01 5.73 -7.27
C TYR A 117 16.74 4.38 -7.22
N GLN A 118 16.04 3.29 -7.52
CA GLN A 118 16.62 1.94 -7.52
C GLN A 118 17.72 1.81 -8.57
N ALA A 119 17.53 2.37 -9.78
CA ALA A 119 18.54 2.37 -10.81
C ALA A 119 19.81 3.16 -10.39
N ASN A 120 19.64 4.31 -9.77
CA ASN A 120 20.75 5.11 -9.27
C ASN A 120 21.53 4.37 -8.17
N GLN A 121 20.85 3.72 -7.24
CA GLN A 121 21.51 2.88 -6.23
C GLN A 121 22.32 1.73 -6.86
N PHE A 122 21.78 1.12 -7.90
CA PHE A 122 22.48 0.06 -8.61
C PHE A 122 23.74 0.58 -9.34
N VAL A 123 23.64 1.75 -9.98
CA VAL A 123 24.79 2.43 -10.63
C VAL A 123 25.89 2.78 -9.61
N GLU A 124 25.52 3.26 -8.42
CA GLU A 124 26.48 3.53 -7.35
C GLU A 124 27.25 2.28 -6.94
N ILE A 125 26.55 1.15 -6.75
CA ILE A 125 27.18 -0.14 -6.43
C ILE A 125 28.14 -0.59 -7.53
N LEU A 126 27.72 -0.49 -8.80
CA LEU A 126 28.57 -0.86 -9.93
C LEU A 126 29.85 0.00 -10.00
N ASN A 127 29.73 1.31 -9.76
CA ASN A 127 30.90 2.20 -9.75
C ASN A 127 31.86 1.86 -8.60
N GLN A 128 31.35 1.48 -7.44
CA GLN A 128 32.22 1.04 -6.33
C GLN A 128 33.00 -0.22 -6.67
N VAL A 129 32.36 -1.19 -7.33
CA VAL A 129 33.01 -2.45 -7.73
C VAL A 129 33.99 -2.24 -8.89
N SER A 130 33.69 -1.32 -9.82
CA SER A 130 34.55 -1.04 -10.98
C SER A 130 35.83 -0.25 -10.64
N ASN A 131 35.88 0.38 -9.47
CA ASN A 131 37.03 1.14 -8.97
C ASN A 131 37.94 0.29 -8.05
N LEU A 132 37.66 -1.00 -7.90
CA LEU A 132 38.49 -2.01 -7.24
C LEU A 132 39.38 -2.72 -8.26
#